data_dc1aef90789d951b9139ec2153d48616
#
_entry.id   dc1aef90789d951b9139ec2153d48616
#
_cell.length_a   1.000
_cell.length_b   1.000
_cell.length_c   1.000
_cell.angle_alpha   90.00
_cell.angle_beta   90.00
_cell.angle_gamma   90.00
#
_symmetry.space_group_name_H-M   'P 1'
#
loop_
_entity.id
_entity.type
_entity.pdbx_description
1 polymer ?
#
loop_
_entity_poly.entity_id
_entity_poly.type
_entity_poly.pdbx_seq_one_letter_code
_entity_poly.pdbx_strand_id
1 'polypeptide(L)'
;MSGLVMPEPDAAVLQRRAGIVADLRNIVPGEGVVDTVNAMRVFESDGLTAHRSLPLVVVLPETVDQVSDVLRYCHDNGIRVVPRGAGTSLSGGSMPLADAVLLGMSRFNRILEIDYPNRVAVVQPGVTNLGITKAVEHEGFYYAPDPSSQIACSIGGNVAENAGGVHCLKYGLTANNVLGIEMVLITGEVLRLGGKHLDSEGYDLLGLMTGSEGLLGVVTEITVRILQKPETARAVMVGFPSSEQAGQCVADIIGAGIIPGGMEMMDRPAIRAAEDFVRVGYPLDVEALLIVELDGPPIEVDHLIGAVESIALKNGSTTCILSQSEEQRLAFWAGRKAAFPAVGRISPDYLCMDGTIPRKELPRVLSGMRELSEKYGLRVANVFHAGDGNLHPLILYDANIPGELEAAEDFGADILRLCVKVGGVLTGEHGVGIEKRDLMPEMFNEIDLDQQMRVKCAFDAKHLLNPGKVFPQLRRCAELGRMHVHRGELAFPDLPRF
;
A
#
# COMPACT_ATOMS: atom_id res chain seq x y z
N MET A 1 18.63 -14.04 4.27
CA MET A 1 17.63 -14.84 3.47
C MET A 1 18.25 -15.20 2.13
N SER A 2 17.98 -16.38 1.57
CA SER A 2 18.25 -16.65 0.16
C SER A 2 17.39 -15.70 -0.67
N GLY A 3 17.99 -14.99 -1.62
CA GLY A 3 17.37 -13.91 -2.38
C GLY A 3 15.96 -14.19 -2.93
N LEU A 4 15.23 -13.15 -3.24
CA LEU A 4 13.87 -13.21 -3.81
C LEU A 4 13.80 -14.18 -5.00
N VAL A 5 12.92 -15.18 -4.91
CA VAL A 5 12.69 -16.15 -6.00
C VAL A 5 11.39 -15.77 -6.71
N MET A 6 11.49 -15.37 -7.97
CA MET A 6 10.34 -15.11 -8.83
C MET A 6 10.01 -16.35 -9.69
N PRO A 7 8.76 -16.46 -10.18
CA PRO A 7 8.41 -17.54 -11.11
C PRO A 7 9.32 -17.57 -12.32
N GLU A 8 9.83 -18.76 -12.67
CA GLU A 8 10.63 -18.91 -13.86
C GLU A 8 9.85 -18.50 -15.13
N PRO A 9 10.48 -17.76 -16.05
CA PRO A 9 9.83 -17.36 -17.29
C PRO A 9 9.48 -18.56 -18.18
N ASP A 10 8.28 -18.54 -18.76
CA ASP A 10 7.87 -19.57 -19.75
C ASP A 10 8.59 -19.36 -21.09
N ALA A 11 9.52 -20.25 -21.41
CA ALA A 11 10.28 -20.19 -22.65
C ALA A 11 9.39 -20.26 -23.90
N ALA A 12 8.25 -20.97 -23.87
CA ALA A 12 7.32 -21.06 -24.99
C ALA A 12 6.60 -19.72 -25.23
N VAL A 13 6.28 -18.98 -24.18
CA VAL A 13 5.72 -17.61 -24.27
C VAL A 13 6.76 -16.67 -24.85
N LEU A 14 8.01 -16.71 -24.36
CA LEU A 14 9.10 -15.86 -24.84
C LEU A 14 9.38 -16.06 -26.33
N GLN A 15 9.36 -17.31 -26.81
CA GLN A 15 9.56 -17.64 -28.25
C GLN A 15 8.44 -17.09 -29.15
N ARG A 16 7.21 -16.93 -28.61
CA ARG A 16 6.06 -16.39 -29.36
C ARG A 16 5.94 -14.87 -29.27
N ARG A 17 6.87 -14.16 -28.60
CA ARG A 17 6.78 -12.71 -28.31
C ARG A 17 6.36 -11.87 -29.52
N ALA A 18 6.96 -12.08 -30.69
CA ALA A 18 6.65 -11.30 -31.89
C ALA A 18 5.18 -11.43 -32.33
N GLY A 19 4.64 -12.65 -32.29
CA GLY A 19 3.23 -12.93 -32.61
C GLY A 19 2.30 -12.31 -31.55
N ILE A 20 2.62 -12.48 -30.27
CA ILE A 20 1.85 -11.89 -29.14
C ILE A 20 1.76 -10.37 -29.28
N VAL A 21 2.87 -9.70 -29.59
CA VAL A 21 2.90 -8.24 -29.80
C VAL A 21 2.03 -7.84 -31.00
N ALA A 22 2.07 -8.60 -32.09
CA ALA A 22 1.24 -8.32 -33.27
C ALA A 22 -0.25 -8.46 -32.98
N ASP A 23 -0.65 -9.50 -32.25
CA ASP A 23 -2.04 -9.74 -31.85
C ASP A 23 -2.55 -8.64 -30.89
N LEU A 24 -1.74 -8.28 -29.89
CA LEU A 24 -2.08 -7.21 -28.95
C LEU A 24 -2.22 -5.84 -29.64
N ARG A 25 -1.46 -5.57 -30.69
CA ARG A 25 -1.61 -4.35 -31.50
C ARG A 25 -2.92 -4.33 -32.31
N ASN A 26 -3.47 -5.49 -32.64
CA ASN A 26 -4.80 -5.55 -33.26
C ASN A 26 -5.92 -5.25 -32.23
N ILE A 27 -5.72 -5.62 -30.97
CA ILE A 27 -6.68 -5.34 -29.88
C ILE A 27 -6.57 -3.90 -29.40
N VAL A 28 -5.34 -3.40 -29.20
CA VAL A 28 -5.05 -2.03 -28.73
C VAL A 28 -4.20 -1.33 -29.80
N PRO A 29 -4.85 -0.71 -30.81
CA PRO A 29 -4.14 -0.09 -31.94
C PRO A 29 -3.41 1.20 -31.55
N GLY A 30 -2.61 1.72 -32.46
CA GLY A 30 -1.84 2.95 -32.30
C GLY A 30 -0.66 2.76 -31.35
N GLU A 31 -0.50 3.70 -30.42
CA GLU A 31 0.61 3.72 -29.43
C GLU A 31 0.31 2.97 -28.15
N GLY A 32 -0.77 2.17 -28.12
CA GLY A 32 -1.21 1.44 -26.94
C GLY A 32 -0.35 0.22 -26.58
N VAL A 33 0.56 -0.22 -27.48
CA VAL A 33 1.48 -1.36 -27.25
C VAL A 33 2.92 -0.91 -27.31
N VAL A 34 3.63 -1.00 -26.18
CA VAL A 34 5.04 -0.61 -26.02
C VAL A 34 5.90 -1.88 -25.94
N ASP A 35 6.75 -2.11 -26.94
CA ASP A 35 7.54 -3.34 -27.10
C ASP A 35 9.04 -3.13 -27.25
N THR A 36 9.51 -1.88 -27.32
CA THR A 36 10.94 -1.60 -27.39
C THR A 36 11.56 -1.60 -25.99
N VAL A 37 12.73 -2.20 -25.85
CA VAL A 37 13.44 -2.31 -24.55
C VAL A 37 13.59 -0.95 -23.85
N ASN A 38 13.98 0.09 -24.60
CA ASN A 38 14.19 1.40 -24.02
C ASN A 38 12.89 2.01 -23.45
N ALA A 39 11.76 1.86 -24.14
CA ALA A 39 10.49 2.37 -23.70
C ALA A 39 9.90 1.54 -22.53
N MET A 40 10.17 0.22 -22.50
CA MET A 40 9.72 -0.66 -21.42
C MET A 40 10.49 -0.44 -20.11
N ARG A 41 11.68 0.18 -20.13
CA ARG A 41 12.48 0.44 -18.92
C ARG A 41 11.78 1.31 -17.89
N VAL A 42 10.87 2.21 -18.30
CA VAL A 42 10.08 3.02 -17.36
C VAL A 42 9.08 2.19 -16.55
N PHE A 43 8.90 0.92 -16.90
CA PHE A 43 8.01 -0.01 -16.27
C PHE A 43 8.74 -1.18 -15.59
N GLU A 44 10.08 -1.21 -15.55
CA GLU A 44 10.87 -2.35 -15.07
C GLU A 44 10.82 -2.56 -13.55
N SER A 45 10.35 -1.55 -12.79
CA SER A 45 10.13 -1.63 -11.34
C SER A 45 8.89 -0.82 -10.96
N ASP A 46 8.42 -0.96 -9.74
CA ASP A 46 7.55 0.00 -9.06
C ASP A 46 8.35 0.85 -8.06
N GLY A 47 7.75 1.33 -6.96
CA GLY A 47 8.46 2.09 -5.93
C GLY A 47 9.48 1.27 -5.14
N LEU A 48 9.41 -0.06 -5.17
CA LEU A 48 10.44 -0.96 -4.64
C LEU A 48 11.57 -1.13 -5.67
N THR A 49 12.41 -0.11 -5.80
CA THR A 49 13.42 -0.01 -6.87
C THR A 49 14.60 -0.97 -6.73
N ALA A 50 14.72 -1.67 -5.60
CA ALA A 50 15.74 -2.70 -5.36
C ALA A 50 15.61 -3.89 -6.33
N HIS A 51 14.40 -4.15 -6.83
CA HIS A 51 14.11 -5.24 -7.76
C HIS A 51 13.64 -4.71 -9.11
N ARG A 52 14.12 -5.31 -10.21
CA ARG A 52 13.80 -4.88 -11.58
C ARG A 52 13.62 -6.08 -12.50
N SER A 53 12.63 -6.00 -13.39
CA SER A 53 12.41 -6.97 -14.45
C SER A 53 11.73 -6.29 -15.63
N LEU A 54 12.18 -6.55 -16.87
CA LEU A 54 11.49 -6.05 -18.05
C LEU A 54 10.28 -6.95 -18.35
N PRO A 55 9.10 -6.39 -18.68
CA PRO A 55 7.96 -7.17 -19.13
C PRO A 55 8.17 -7.74 -20.54
N LEU A 56 7.36 -8.74 -20.92
CA LEU A 56 7.28 -9.23 -22.30
C LEU A 56 6.90 -8.09 -23.25
N VAL A 57 5.90 -7.31 -22.86
CA VAL A 57 5.34 -6.16 -23.57
C VAL A 57 4.48 -5.35 -22.59
N VAL A 58 4.34 -4.05 -22.84
CA VAL A 58 3.40 -3.19 -22.09
C VAL A 58 2.21 -2.87 -22.97
N VAL A 59 1.00 -2.99 -22.41
CA VAL A 59 -0.27 -2.64 -23.07
C VAL A 59 -0.99 -1.58 -22.28
N LEU A 60 -1.40 -0.51 -22.94
CA LEU A 60 -2.07 0.68 -22.38
C LEU A 60 -3.46 0.83 -23.04
N PRO A 61 -4.48 0.12 -22.58
CA PRO A 61 -5.83 0.18 -23.14
C PRO A 61 -6.51 1.52 -22.81
N GLU A 62 -7.54 1.87 -23.59
CA GLU A 62 -8.36 3.09 -23.42
C GLU A 62 -9.83 2.78 -23.15
N THR A 63 -10.25 1.54 -23.40
CA THR A 63 -11.65 1.10 -23.25
C THR A 63 -11.75 -0.20 -22.49
N VAL A 64 -12.90 -0.42 -21.83
CA VAL A 64 -13.19 -1.68 -21.10
C VAL A 64 -13.13 -2.88 -22.03
N ASP A 65 -13.62 -2.74 -23.28
CA ASP A 65 -13.59 -3.80 -24.30
C ASP A 65 -12.13 -4.20 -24.61
N GLN A 66 -11.21 -3.22 -24.73
CA GLN A 66 -9.79 -3.52 -24.93
C GLN A 66 -9.19 -4.27 -23.75
N VAL A 67 -9.52 -3.88 -22.50
CA VAL A 67 -9.09 -4.61 -21.29
C VAL A 67 -9.61 -6.05 -21.32
N SER A 68 -10.91 -6.22 -21.61
CA SER A 68 -11.57 -7.52 -21.72
C SER A 68 -10.90 -8.41 -22.77
N ASP A 69 -10.65 -7.87 -23.96
CA ASP A 69 -10.06 -8.63 -25.07
C ASP A 69 -8.59 -8.97 -24.82
N VAL A 70 -7.81 -8.08 -24.21
CA VAL A 70 -6.41 -8.36 -23.79
C VAL A 70 -6.37 -9.48 -22.75
N LEU A 71 -7.21 -9.40 -21.72
CA LEU A 71 -7.24 -10.42 -20.66
C LEU A 71 -7.68 -11.77 -21.21
N ARG A 72 -8.75 -11.79 -22.01
CA ARG A 72 -9.23 -13.02 -22.68
C ARG A 72 -8.14 -13.62 -23.59
N TYR A 73 -7.48 -12.79 -24.39
CA TYR A 73 -6.38 -13.25 -25.24
C TYR A 73 -5.27 -13.88 -24.39
N CYS A 74 -4.85 -13.24 -23.31
CA CYS A 74 -3.83 -13.76 -22.41
C CYS A 74 -4.28 -15.06 -21.74
N HIS A 75 -5.52 -15.13 -21.26
CA HIS A 75 -6.10 -16.33 -20.65
C HIS A 75 -6.10 -17.52 -21.61
N ASP A 76 -6.57 -17.31 -22.85
CA ASP A 76 -6.70 -18.37 -23.84
C ASP A 76 -5.35 -18.87 -24.34
N ASN A 77 -4.33 -18.02 -24.34
CA ASN A 77 -2.98 -18.33 -24.77
C ASN A 77 -2.00 -18.69 -23.65
N GLY A 78 -2.46 -18.75 -22.38
CA GLY A 78 -1.64 -19.06 -21.21
C GLY A 78 -0.56 -18.03 -20.92
N ILE A 79 -0.83 -16.74 -21.19
CA ILE A 79 0.11 -15.63 -21.01
C ILE A 79 -0.17 -14.96 -19.67
N ARG A 80 0.87 -14.78 -18.85
CA ARG A 80 0.80 -14.06 -17.58
C ARG A 80 0.50 -12.57 -17.79
N VAL A 81 -0.25 -11.96 -16.87
CA VAL A 81 -0.59 -10.53 -16.89
C VAL A 81 -0.23 -9.91 -15.54
N VAL A 82 0.43 -8.77 -15.55
CA VAL A 82 0.68 -7.94 -14.38
C VAL A 82 -0.07 -6.63 -14.54
N PRO A 83 -1.14 -6.39 -13.78
CA PRO A 83 -1.84 -5.10 -13.78
C PRO A 83 -0.95 -4.02 -13.16
N ARG A 84 -1.06 -2.78 -13.66
CA ARG A 84 -0.31 -1.65 -13.13
C ARG A 84 -1.13 -0.37 -13.16
N GLY A 85 -1.22 0.29 -12.01
CA GLY A 85 -1.66 1.68 -11.89
C GLY A 85 -0.51 2.65 -12.18
N ALA A 86 -0.21 3.54 -11.23
CA ALA A 86 0.90 4.48 -11.34
C ALA A 86 2.28 3.85 -11.04
N GLY A 87 2.34 2.67 -10.41
CA GLY A 87 3.59 2.02 -10.02
C GLY A 87 4.29 2.69 -8.84
N THR A 88 3.54 3.27 -7.94
CA THR A 88 4.04 3.91 -6.70
C THR A 88 4.10 2.97 -5.50
N SER A 89 3.63 1.71 -5.63
CA SER A 89 3.69 0.69 -4.58
C SER A 89 5.13 0.43 -4.13
N LEU A 90 5.32 0.23 -2.82
CA LEU A 90 6.61 -0.05 -2.19
C LEU A 90 6.82 -1.53 -1.89
N SER A 91 5.88 -2.39 -2.27
CA SER A 91 5.92 -3.84 -2.00
C SER A 91 6.32 -4.71 -3.21
N GLY A 92 6.50 -4.11 -4.39
CA GLY A 92 6.73 -4.86 -5.62
C GLY A 92 5.46 -5.49 -6.20
N GLY A 93 4.27 -5.02 -5.79
CA GLY A 93 2.96 -5.53 -6.22
C GLY A 93 2.72 -5.42 -7.72
N SER A 94 3.29 -4.40 -8.38
CA SER A 94 3.19 -4.19 -9.82
C SER A 94 4.50 -4.44 -10.59
N MET A 95 5.49 -5.10 -9.96
CA MET A 95 6.74 -5.49 -10.62
C MET A 95 6.46 -6.50 -11.73
N PRO A 96 6.93 -6.25 -12.97
CA PRO A 96 6.66 -7.13 -14.10
C PRO A 96 7.42 -8.46 -14.03
N LEU A 97 6.98 -9.43 -14.86
CA LEU A 97 7.69 -10.67 -15.17
C LEU A 97 8.10 -10.67 -16.63
N ALA A 98 9.23 -11.33 -16.95
CA ALA A 98 9.80 -11.33 -18.30
C ALA A 98 8.88 -11.96 -19.37
N ASP A 99 7.99 -12.84 -18.97
CA ASP A 99 7.02 -13.55 -19.82
C ASP A 99 5.58 -13.02 -19.64
N ALA A 100 5.40 -11.89 -18.96
CA ALA A 100 4.08 -11.32 -18.71
C ALA A 100 3.80 -10.08 -19.57
N VAL A 101 2.54 -9.92 -19.94
CA VAL A 101 1.99 -8.64 -20.40
C VAL A 101 1.83 -7.73 -19.20
N LEU A 102 2.46 -6.57 -19.20
CA LEU A 102 2.17 -5.51 -18.24
C LEU A 102 0.97 -4.69 -18.74
N LEU A 103 -0.14 -4.76 -18.04
CA LEU A 103 -1.37 -4.07 -18.39
C LEU A 103 -1.48 -2.76 -17.58
N GLY A 104 -1.12 -1.65 -18.22
CA GLY A 104 -1.09 -0.33 -17.57
C GLY A 104 -2.40 0.42 -17.76
N MET A 105 -3.00 0.89 -16.65
CA MET A 105 -4.31 1.55 -16.64
C MET A 105 -4.23 3.09 -16.71
N SER A 106 -3.08 3.65 -17.02
CA SER A 106 -2.84 5.11 -16.99
C SER A 106 -3.70 5.93 -17.97
N ARG A 107 -4.22 5.31 -19.04
CA ARG A 107 -5.11 5.97 -19.99
C ARG A 107 -6.57 6.02 -19.53
N PHE A 108 -6.93 5.28 -18.47
CA PHE A 108 -8.21 5.35 -17.79
C PHE A 108 -8.19 6.46 -16.73
N ASN A 109 -8.20 7.73 -17.14
CA ASN A 109 -7.91 8.87 -16.26
C ASN A 109 -9.04 9.91 -16.21
N ARG A 110 -10.29 9.53 -16.53
CA ARG A 110 -11.44 10.42 -16.51
C ARG A 110 -12.23 10.32 -15.22
N ILE A 111 -12.72 11.46 -14.73
CA ILE A 111 -13.83 11.53 -13.77
C ILE A 111 -15.11 11.44 -14.59
N LEU A 112 -15.91 10.40 -14.36
CA LEU A 112 -17.08 10.07 -15.18
C LEU A 112 -18.32 10.80 -14.67
N GLU A 113 -18.46 10.91 -13.34
CA GLU A 113 -19.60 11.55 -12.69
C GLU A 113 -19.19 12.11 -11.32
N ILE A 114 -19.78 13.23 -10.92
CA ILE A 114 -19.77 13.75 -9.55
C ILE A 114 -21.22 13.96 -9.14
N ASP A 115 -21.64 13.29 -8.07
CA ASP A 115 -23.02 13.30 -7.56
C ASP A 115 -22.99 13.82 -6.11
N TYR A 116 -23.08 15.15 -5.96
CA TYR A 116 -23.04 15.80 -4.66
C TYR A 116 -24.21 15.42 -3.74
N PRO A 117 -25.48 15.27 -4.21
CA PRO A 117 -26.57 14.79 -3.36
C PRO A 117 -26.30 13.43 -2.72
N ASN A 118 -25.72 12.50 -3.44
CA ASN A 118 -25.34 11.18 -2.93
C ASN A 118 -23.93 11.15 -2.34
N ARG A 119 -23.16 12.27 -2.43
CA ARG A 119 -21.77 12.38 -1.93
C ARG A 119 -20.83 11.33 -2.50
N VAL A 120 -20.89 11.13 -3.82
CA VAL A 120 -20.05 10.15 -4.52
C VAL A 120 -19.41 10.77 -5.76
N ALA A 121 -18.28 10.21 -6.17
CA ALA A 121 -17.68 10.43 -7.48
C ALA A 121 -17.43 9.07 -8.15
N VAL A 122 -17.74 8.99 -9.44
CA VAL A 122 -17.44 7.82 -10.30
C VAL A 122 -16.24 8.16 -11.15
N VAL A 123 -15.17 7.39 -11.03
CA VAL A 123 -13.87 7.69 -11.61
C VAL A 123 -13.23 6.48 -12.26
N GLN A 124 -12.37 6.71 -13.23
CA GLN A 124 -11.54 5.67 -13.83
C GLN A 124 -10.28 5.41 -13.00
N PRO A 125 -9.70 4.20 -13.02
CA PRO A 125 -8.63 3.77 -12.12
C PRO A 125 -7.31 4.54 -12.27
N GLY A 126 -7.04 5.17 -13.40
CA GLY A 126 -5.85 5.99 -13.63
C GLY A 126 -5.95 7.43 -13.11
N VAL A 127 -7.12 7.87 -12.62
CA VAL A 127 -7.26 9.17 -11.94
C VAL A 127 -6.36 9.19 -10.70
N THR A 128 -5.61 10.28 -10.51
CA THR A 128 -4.79 10.40 -9.29
C THR A 128 -5.66 10.59 -8.06
N ASN A 129 -5.22 10.07 -6.92
CA ASN A 129 -5.92 10.23 -5.65
C ASN A 129 -6.26 11.71 -5.38
N LEU A 130 -5.26 12.60 -5.41
CA LEU A 130 -5.46 14.04 -5.22
C LEU A 130 -6.33 14.68 -6.32
N GLY A 131 -6.35 14.10 -7.52
CA GLY A 131 -7.17 14.57 -8.64
C GLY A 131 -8.66 14.53 -8.33
N ILE A 132 -9.11 13.55 -7.54
CA ILE A 132 -10.50 13.45 -7.08
C ILE A 132 -10.84 14.64 -6.17
N THR A 133 -10.00 14.92 -5.16
CA THR A 133 -10.18 16.08 -4.28
C THR A 133 -10.21 17.39 -5.05
N LYS A 134 -9.26 17.59 -5.98
CA LYS A 134 -9.21 18.80 -6.81
C LYS A 134 -10.46 19.02 -7.66
N ALA A 135 -11.11 17.95 -8.09
CA ALA A 135 -12.32 18.04 -8.89
C ALA A 135 -13.57 18.48 -8.09
N VAL A 136 -13.58 18.23 -6.77
CA VAL A 136 -14.74 18.48 -5.90
C VAL A 136 -14.51 19.59 -4.86
N GLU A 137 -13.29 20.09 -4.69
CA GLU A 137 -12.93 21.04 -3.63
C GLU A 137 -13.59 22.41 -3.76
N HIS A 138 -13.96 22.83 -4.98
CA HIS A 138 -14.65 24.08 -5.24
C HIS A 138 -16.09 24.12 -4.69
N GLU A 139 -16.68 22.94 -4.42
CA GLU A 139 -17.99 22.78 -3.77
C GLU A 139 -17.84 22.40 -2.28
N GLY A 140 -16.61 22.51 -1.73
CA GLY A 140 -16.35 22.22 -0.32
C GLY A 140 -16.28 20.72 0.04
N PHE A 141 -16.00 19.84 -0.95
CA PHE A 141 -15.83 18.41 -0.74
C PHE A 141 -14.38 17.97 -0.91
N TYR A 142 -14.06 16.75 -0.49
CA TYR A 142 -12.77 16.10 -0.69
C TYR A 142 -12.89 14.58 -0.64
N TYR A 143 -11.88 13.89 -1.13
CA TYR A 143 -11.68 12.45 -0.97
C TYR A 143 -10.74 12.22 0.22
N ALA A 144 -11.17 11.46 1.22
CA ALA A 144 -10.50 11.43 2.51
C ALA A 144 -9.20 10.61 2.56
N PRO A 145 -9.11 9.39 2.01
CA PRO A 145 -7.84 8.65 2.00
C PRO A 145 -6.74 9.43 1.25
N ASP A 146 -5.64 9.75 1.95
CA ASP A 146 -4.61 10.65 1.45
C ASP A 146 -3.19 10.07 1.60
N PRO A 147 -2.86 8.99 0.88
CA PRO A 147 -1.52 8.42 0.92
C PRO A 147 -0.45 9.49 0.60
N SER A 148 0.75 9.34 1.15
CA SER A 148 1.83 10.30 0.92
C SER A 148 2.14 10.52 -0.57
N SER A 149 1.86 9.51 -1.39
CA SER A 149 1.98 9.53 -2.85
C SER A 149 0.76 10.09 -3.60
N GLN A 150 -0.23 10.68 -2.94
CA GLN A 150 -1.52 11.10 -3.51
C GLN A 150 -1.42 11.98 -4.78
N ILE A 151 -0.31 12.70 -4.96
CA ILE A 151 -0.07 13.51 -6.16
C ILE A 151 0.22 12.66 -7.41
N ALA A 152 0.65 11.42 -7.23
CA ALA A 152 1.13 10.53 -8.28
C ALA A 152 0.40 9.18 -8.32
N CYS A 153 0.02 8.61 -7.17
CA CYS A 153 -0.67 7.33 -7.13
C CYS A 153 -2.05 7.40 -7.78
N SER A 154 -2.46 6.32 -8.41
CA SER A 154 -3.77 6.19 -9.04
C SER A 154 -4.79 5.56 -8.10
N ILE A 155 -6.06 5.95 -8.24
CA ILE A 155 -7.15 5.40 -7.42
C ILE A 155 -7.31 3.88 -7.62
N GLY A 156 -7.05 3.36 -8.82
CA GLY A 156 -7.04 1.91 -9.07
C GLY A 156 -5.93 1.18 -8.31
N GLY A 157 -4.76 1.82 -8.15
CA GLY A 157 -3.70 1.33 -7.28
C GLY A 157 -4.10 1.38 -5.81
N ASN A 158 -4.77 2.46 -5.37
CA ASN A 158 -5.29 2.55 -4.00
C ASN A 158 -6.31 1.45 -3.70
N VAL A 159 -7.19 1.10 -4.65
CA VAL A 159 -8.12 -0.03 -4.51
C VAL A 159 -7.36 -1.36 -4.44
N ALA A 160 -6.36 -1.56 -5.30
CA ALA A 160 -5.59 -2.80 -5.34
C ALA A 160 -4.85 -3.08 -4.02
N GLU A 161 -4.26 -2.05 -3.41
CA GLU A 161 -3.47 -2.16 -2.16
C GLU A 161 -4.29 -1.90 -0.89
N ASN A 162 -5.52 -1.42 -0.99
CA ASN A 162 -6.29 -0.84 0.13
C ASN A 162 -5.51 0.30 0.80
N ALA A 163 -4.99 1.21 -0.01
CA ALA A 163 -4.10 2.27 0.44
C ALA A 163 -4.72 3.13 1.55
N GLY A 164 -3.87 3.58 2.45
CA GLY A 164 -4.20 4.42 3.59
C GLY A 164 -3.68 5.86 3.47
N GLY A 165 -3.26 6.43 4.58
CA GLY A 165 -2.70 7.78 4.70
C GLY A 165 -2.97 8.41 6.06
N VAL A 166 -2.63 9.68 6.18
CA VAL A 166 -2.67 10.44 7.44
C VAL A 166 -4.06 10.48 8.09
N HIS A 167 -5.10 10.64 7.27
CA HIS A 167 -6.47 10.85 7.77
C HIS A 167 -7.28 9.55 7.92
N CYS A 168 -6.67 8.38 7.69
CA CYS A 168 -7.35 7.10 7.76
C CYS A 168 -7.80 6.71 9.17
N LEU A 169 -7.13 7.22 10.20
CA LEU A 169 -7.55 7.02 11.59
C LEU A 169 -9.02 7.40 11.82
N LYS A 170 -9.45 8.55 11.30
CA LYS A 170 -10.82 9.08 11.47
C LYS A 170 -11.75 8.69 10.32
N TYR A 171 -11.26 8.70 9.11
CA TYR A 171 -12.08 8.61 7.91
C TYR A 171 -12.00 7.26 7.19
N GLY A 172 -11.14 6.37 7.68
CA GLY A 172 -10.95 5.01 7.14
C GLY A 172 -10.04 4.95 5.94
N LEU A 173 -9.65 3.71 5.59
CA LEU A 173 -8.84 3.35 4.45
C LEU A 173 -9.65 3.43 3.14
N THR A 174 -9.03 3.07 2.03
CA THR A 174 -9.69 2.97 0.73
C THR A 174 -10.93 2.07 0.78
N ALA A 175 -10.87 0.91 1.45
CA ALA A 175 -12.01 -0.01 1.62
C ALA A 175 -13.23 0.63 2.30
N ASN A 176 -13.02 1.61 3.18
CA ASN A 176 -14.11 2.32 3.86
C ASN A 176 -14.72 3.45 2.99
N ASN A 177 -14.08 3.80 1.88
CA ASN A 177 -14.43 4.94 1.04
C ASN A 177 -14.77 4.54 -0.40
N VAL A 178 -14.59 3.28 -0.79
CA VAL A 178 -15.05 2.71 -2.06
C VAL A 178 -16.44 2.12 -1.85
N LEU A 179 -17.39 2.50 -2.70
CA LEU A 179 -18.78 2.05 -2.65
C LEU A 179 -19.13 1.10 -3.80
N GLY A 180 -18.34 1.08 -4.86
CA GLY A 180 -18.53 0.18 -5.99
C GLY A 180 -17.36 0.17 -6.93
N ILE A 181 -17.22 -0.91 -7.68
CA ILE A 181 -16.22 -1.07 -8.74
C ILE A 181 -16.84 -1.76 -9.96
N GLU A 182 -16.32 -1.43 -11.13
CA GLU A 182 -16.36 -2.29 -12.30
C GLU A 182 -14.95 -2.85 -12.49
N MET A 183 -14.85 -4.14 -12.77
CA MET A 183 -13.58 -4.81 -13.02
C MET A 183 -13.71 -5.88 -14.10
N VAL A 184 -12.59 -6.22 -14.72
CA VAL A 184 -12.51 -7.30 -15.71
C VAL A 184 -11.73 -8.47 -15.12
N LEU A 185 -12.30 -9.66 -15.15
CA LEU A 185 -11.67 -10.92 -14.76
C LEU A 185 -10.64 -11.36 -15.80
N ILE A 186 -9.75 -12.29 -15.44
CA ILE A 186 -8.75 -12.82 -16.38
C ILE A 186 -9.39 -13.47 -17.61
N THR A 187 -10.61 -13.98 -17.50
CA THR A 187 -11.40 -14.56 -18.59
C THR A 187 -11.95 -13.52 -19.58
N GLY A 188 -11.82 -12.22 -19.26
CA GLY A 188 -12.38 -11.11 -20.03
C GLY A 188 -13.82 -10.76 -19.64
N GLU A 189 -14.40 -11.42 -18.64
CA GLU A 189 -15.74 -11.10 -18.16
C GLU A 189 -15.73 -9.81 -17.32
N VAL A 190 -16.75 -8.95 -17.51
CA VAL A 190 -16.91 -7.71 -16.74
C VAL A 190 -17.78 -7.98 -15.53
N LEU A 191 -17.29 -7.65 -14.35
CA LEU A 191 -18.00 -7.78 -13.09
C LEU A 191 -18.25 -6.38 -12.51
N ARG A 192 -19.47 -6.16 -11.98
CA ARG A 192 -19.86 -4.93 -11.29
C ARG A 192 -20.28 -5.25 -9.87
N LEU A 193 -19.73 -4.55 -8.89
CA LEU A 193 -19.92 -4.78 -7.46
C LEU A 193 -20.22 -3.45 -6.78
N GLY A 194 -21.25 -3.43 -5.94
CA GLY A 194 -21.67 -2.22 -5.24
C GLY A 194 -22.26 -1.16 -6.18
N GLY A 195 -22.18 0.10 -5.78
CA GLY A 195 -22.74 1.23 -6.52
C GLY A 195 -22.80 2.49 -5.67
N LYS A 196 -23.83 3.34 -5.85
CA LYS A 196 -24.02 4.59 -5.08
C LYS A 196 -24.72 4.39 -3.73
N HIS A 197 -25.00 3.16 -3.33
CA HIS A 197 -25.63 2.78 -2.06
C HIS A 197 -24.59 2.23 -1.08
N LEU A 198 -24.94 2.16 0.21
CA LEU A 198 -24.02 1.79 1.28
C LEU A 198 -24.05 0.29 1.63
N ASP A 199 -25.11 -0.42 1.21
CA ASP A 199 -25.31 -1.81 1.61
C ASP A 199 -24.75 -2.80 0.57
N SER A 200 -24.26 -3.95 1.03
CA SER A 200 -23.86 -5.07 0.18
C SER A 200 -25.08 -5.79 -0.41
N GLU A 201 -25.00 -6.16 -1.69
CA GLU A 201 -26.06 -6.89 -2.42
C GLU A 201 -25.97 -8.42 -2.26
N GLY A 202 -25.23 -8.92 -1.27
CA GLY A 202 -24.98 -10.34 -1.06
C GLY A 202 -23.70 -10.55 -0.26
N TYR A 203 -22.84 -11.47 -0.69
CA TYR A 203 -21.50 -11.56 -0.12
C TYR A 203 -20.73 -10.26 -0.42
N ASP A 204 -19.92 -9.81 0.55
CA ASP A 204 -19.07 -8.62 0.39
C ASP A 204 -17.89 -8.90 -0.57
N LEU A 205 -18.21 -9.00 -1.86
CA LEU A 205 -17.18 -9.13 -2.89
C LEU A 205 -16.42 -7.83 -3.11
N LEU A 206 -17.03 -6.67 -2.82
CA LEU A 206 -16.35 -5.38 -2.91
C LEU A 206 -15.18 -5.29 -1.91
N GLY A 207 -15.41 -5.69 -0.67
CA GLY A 207 -14.37 -5.79 0.35
C GLY A 207 -13.30 -6.84 0.00
N LEU A 208 -13.68 -7.96 -0.63
CA LEU A 208 -12.73 -8.97 -1.12
C LEU A 208 -11.82 -8.44 -2.23
N MET A 209 -12.37 -7.64 -3.17
CA MET A 209 -11.61 -7.10 -4.30
C MET A 209 -10.70 -5.92 -3.89
N THR A 210 -11.10 -5.15 -2.89
CA THR A 210 -10.28 -4.06 -2.35
C THR A 210 -9.12 -4.64 -1.52
N GLY A 211 -7.89 -4.33 -1.89
CA GLY A 211 -6.70 -4.95 -1.28
C GLY A 211 -6.31 -6.30 -1.89
N SER A 212 -6.86 -6.66 -3.06
CA SER A 212 -6.52 -7.91 -3.75
C SER A 212 -5.23 -7.87 -4.55
N GLU A 213 -4.50 -6.76 -4.54
CA GLU A 213 -3.20 -6.57 -5.20
C GLU A 213 -3.20 -6.96 -6.70
N GLY A 214 -4.33 -6.76 -7.38
CA GLY A 214 -4.48 -7.13 -8.78
C GLY A 214 -4.48 -8.64 -9.07
N LEU A 215 -4.67 -9.50 -8.04
CA LEU A 215 -4.68 -10.95 -8.21
C LEU A 215 -6.05 -11.49 -8.65
N LEU A 216 -7.15 -10.76 -8.41
CA LEU A 216 -8.51 -11.24 -8.64
C LEU A 216 -9.17 -10.63 -9.88
N GLY A 217 -8.67 -9.51 -10.37
CA GLY A 217 -9.19 -8.82 -11.56
C GLY A 217 -8.51 -7.46 -11.79
N VAL A 218 -8.89 -6.79 -12.87
CA VAL A 218 -8.39 -5.47 -13.26
C VAL A 218 -9.53 -4.45 -13.17
N VAL A 219 -9.42 -3.47 -12.27
CA VAL A 219 -10.46 -2.46 -12.06
C VAL A 219 -10.49 -1.46 -13.22
N THR A 220 -11.69 -1.14 -13.71
CA THR A 220 -11.93 -0.21 -14.83
C THR A 220 -12.78 1.00 -14.48
N GLU A 221 -13.58 0.94 -13.39
CA GLU A 221 -14.35 2.05 -12.83
C GLU A 221 -14.44 1.91 -11.31
N ILE A 222 -14.49 3.03 -10.60
CA ILE A 222 -14.55 3.08 -9.14
C ILE A 222 -15.55 4.15 -8.73
N THR A 223 -16.49 3.78 -7.85
CA THR A 223 -17.36 4.71 -7.15
C THR A 223 -16.79 4.97 -5.77
N VAL A 224 -16.39 6.21 -5.51
CA VAL A 224 -15.82 6.63 -4.22
C VAL A 224 -16.73 7.57 -3.49
N ARG A 225 -16.70 7.52 -2.16
CA ARG A 225 -17.37 8.48 -1.29
C ARG A 225 -16.57 9.78 -1.24
N ILE A 226 -17.22 10.92 -1.39
CA ILE A 226 -16.65 12.25 -1.13
C ILE A 226 -17.25 12.82 0.14
N LEU A 227 -16.42 13.47 0.95
CA LEU A 227 -16.80 14.04 2.24
C LEU A 227 -16.82 15.56 2.15
N GLN A 228 -17.69 16.20 2.92
CA GLN A 228 -17.66 17.64 3.12
C GLN A 228 -16.45 18.01 3.98
N LYS A 229 -15.73 19.06 3.58
CA LYS A 229 -14.60 19.58 4.36
C LYS A 229 -15.08 19.98 5.78
N PRO A 230 -14.30 19.66 6.82
CA PRO A 230 -14.63 20.08 8.19
C PRO A 230 -14.65 21.61 8.31
N GLU A 231 -15.44 22.15 9.24
CA GLU A 231 -15.54 23.59 9.47
C GLU A 231 -14.21 24.20 9.90
N THR A 232 -13.44 23.46 10.70
CA THR A 232 -12.09 23.85 11.14
C THR A 232 -11.19 22.63 11.28
N ALA A 233 -9.89 22.86 11.16
CA ALA A 233 -8.85 21.90 11.50
C ALA A 233 -7.70 22.64 12.18
N ARG A 234 -7.15 22.07 13.26
CA ARG A 234 -6.01 22.62 14.00
C ARG A 234 -5.05 21.50 14.36
N ALA A 235 -3.77 21.78 14.32
CA ALA A 235 -2.73 20.79 14.63
C ALA A 235 -1.96 21.22 15.89
N VAL A 236 -1.70 20.24 16.76
CA VAL A 236 -0.82 20.36 17.92
C VAL A 236 0.45 19.58 17.63
N MET A 237 1.59 20.23 17.70
CA MET A 237 2.91 19.63 17.58
C MET A 237 3.50 19.44 18.98
N VAL A 238 3.83 18.18 19.32
CA VAL A 238 4.23 17.79 20.67
C VAL A 238 5.58 17.08 20.65
N GLY A 239 6.55 17.61 21.39
CA GLY A 239 7.90 17.04 21.51
C GLY A 239 8.08 16.23 22.78
N PHE A 240 8.80 15.08 22.68
CA PHE A 240 9.06 14.16 23.77
C PHE A 240 10.55 13.83 23.93
N PRO A 241 11.04 13.59 25.16
CA PRO A 241 12.41 13.19 25.42
C PRO A 241 12.69 11.70 25.14
N SER A 242 11.64 10.90 24.80
CA SER A 242 11.80 9.52 24.35
C SER A 242 10.66 9.10 23.41
N SER A 243 10.94 8.17 22.52
CA SER A 243 9.96 7.59 21.59
C SER A 243 8.89 6.77 22.31
N GLU A 244 9.25 6.14 23.44
CA GLU A 244 8.33 5.36 24.25
C GLU A 244 7.28 6.25 24.92
N GLN A 245 7.65 7.45 25.39
CA GLN A 245 6.70 8.42 25.96
C GLN A 245 5.75 8.97 24.88
N ALA A 246 6.26 9.24 23.68
CA ALA A 246 5.42 9.62 22.55
C ALA A 246 4.41 8.51 22.21
N GLY A 247 4.87 7.26 22.12
CA GLY A 247 4.01 6.10 21.87
C GLY A 247 2.95 5.88 22.96
N GLN A 248 3.31 6.10 24.25
CA GLN A 248 2.34 6.03 25.36
C GLN A 248 1.30 7.16 25.24
N CYS A 249 1.73 8.36 24.86
CA CYS A 249 0.81 9.49 24.64
C CYS A 249 -0.21 9.17 23.52
N VAL A 250 0.21 8.55 22.43
CA VAL A 250 -0.69 8.05 21.37
C VAL A 250 -1.74 7.12 21.93
N ALA A 251 -1.31 6.10 22.70
CA ALA A 251 -2.23 5.13 23.30
C ALA A 251 -3.22 5.80 24.28
N ASP A 252 -2.75 6.76 25.06
CA ASP A 252 -3.58 7.49 26.05
C ASP A 252 -4.59 8.43 25.38
N ILE A 253 -4.23 9.10 24.27
CA ILE A 253 -5.16 9.93 23.47
C ILE A 253 -6.31 9.08 22.96
N ILE A 254 -5.99 7.97 22.29
CA ILE A 254 -7.00 7.05 21.76
C ILE A 254 -7.82 6.42 22.91
N GLY A 255 -7.15 6.02 24.01
CA GLY A 255 -7.80 5.44 25.19
C GLY A 255 -8.76 6.41 25.89
N ALA A 256 -8.56 7.71 25.75
CA ALA A 256 -9.48 8.76 26.21
C ALA A 256 -10.70 8.97 25.28
N GLY A 257 -10.82 8.20 24.19
CA GLY A 257 -11.91 8.33 23.21
C GLY A 257 -11.72 9.46 22.21
N ILE A 258 -10.54 10.07 22.16
CA ILE A 258 -10.22 11.14 21.19
C ILE A 258 -9.75 10.47 19.90
N ILE A 259 -10.45 10.75 18.80
CA ILE A 259 -10.08 10.26 17.46
C ILE A 259 -9.68 11.48 16.62
N PRO A 260 -8.36 11.79 16.54
CA PRO A 260 -7.86 12.88 15.70
C PRO A 260 -8.14 12.65 14.21
N GLY A 261 -8.22 13.74 13.44
CA GLY A 261 -8.21 13.70 11.98
C GLY A 261 -6.96 13.01 11.45
N GLY A 262 -5.80 13.32 12.06
CA GLY A 262 -4.53 12.65 11.80
C GLY A 262 -3.63 12.67 13.04
N MET A 263 -2.83 11.64 13.24
CA MET A 263 -1.85 11.58 14.33
C MET A 263 -0.59 10.85 13.87
N GLU A 264 0.48 11.64 13.68
CA GLU A 264 1.74 11.21 13.07
C GLU A 264 2.90 11.32 14.04
N MET A 265 3.84 10.39 13.95
CA MET A 265 5.04 10.41 14.79
C MET A 265 6.30 10.37 13.92
N MET A 266 7.32 11.12 14.34
CA MET A 266 8.68 11.05 13.82
C MET A 266 9.69 10.91 14.95
N ASP A 267 10.76 10.15 14.74
CA ASP A 267 11.91 10.09 15.65
C ASP A 267 12.96 11.16 15.31
N ARG A 268 13.97 11.32 16.17
CA ARG A 268 15.03 12.32 16.00
C ARG A 268 15.73 12.26 14.63
N PRO A 269 16.13 11.11 14.05
CA PRO A 269 16.70 11.06 12.72
C PRO A 269 15.78 11.63 11.64
N ALA A 270 14.48 11.26 11.67
CA ALA A 270 13.48 11.77 10.74
C ALA A 270 13.20 13.26 10.93
N ILE A 271 13.07 13.72 12.17
CA ILE A 271 12.86 15.15 12.50
C ILE A 271 13.99 16.00 11.93
N ARG A 272 15.25 15.61 12.15
CA ARG A 272 16.43 16.36 11.66
C ARG A 272 16.49 16.36 10.13
N ALA A 273 16.26 15.21 9.50
CA ALA A 273 16.24 15.14 8.04
C ALA A 273 15.16 16.03 7.44
N ALA A 274 13.93 16.01 8.01
CA ALA A 274 12.82 16.83 7.56
C ALA A 274 13.09 18.33 7.77
N GLU A 275 13.59 18.74 8.94
CA GLU A 275 13.89 20.15 9.23
C GLU A 275 15.00 20.71 8.36
N ASP A 276 16.08 19.94 8.13
CA ASP A 276 17.16 20.32 7.21
C ASP A 276 16.66 20.47 5.76
N PHE A 277 15.59 19.77 5.40
CA PHE A 277 15.03 19.77 4.05
C PHE A 277 14.04 20.92 3.81
N VAL A 278 13.08 21.14 4.72
CA VAL A 278 11.96 22.08 4.53
C VAL A 278 11.94 23.27 5.48
N ARG A 279 12.65 23.21 6.63
CA ARG A 279 12.79 24.30 7.63
C ARG A 279 11.45 24.85 8.12
N VAL A 280 10.64 24.00 8.68
CA VAL A 280 9.29 24.32 9.18
C VAL A 280 9.27 24.68 10.67
N GLY A 281 10.42 24.64 11.35
CA GLY A 281 10.57 25.00 12.78
C GLY A 281 10.31 23.84 13.73
N TYR A 282 10.65 22.62 13.36
CA TYR A 282 10.59 21.47 14.25
C TYR A 282 11.59 21.57 15.40
N PRO A 283 11.23 21.18 16.63
CA PRO A 283 12.15 21.14 17.75
C PRO A 283 13.22 20.07 17.52
N LEU A 284 14.50 20.44 17.57
CA LEU A 284 15.64 19.54 17.33
C LEU A 284 16.22 18.93 18.61
N ASP A 285 15.74 19.35 19.77
CA ASP A 285 16.16 18.92 21.12
C ASP A 285 15.30 17.78 21.69
N VAL A 286 14.40 17.21 20.88
CA VAL A 286 13.52 16.11 21.25
C VAL A 286 13.95 14.79 20.62
N GLU A 287 13.56 13.65 21.22
CA GLU A 287 13.76 12.32 20.64
C GLU A 287 12.62 11.88 19.73
N ALA A 288 11.41 12.35 20.00
CA ALA A 288 10.23 12.09 19.19
C ALA A 288 9.31 13.29 19.09
N LEU A 289 8.62 13.41 17.97
CA LEU A 289 7.65 14.44 17.67
C LEU A 289 6.33 13.78 17.27
N LEU A 290 5.22 14.22 17.90
CA LEU A 290 3.86 13.93 17.47
C LEU A 290 3.26 15.17 16.79
N ILE A 291 2.54 14.97 15.72
CA ILE A 291 1.64 15.95 15.10
C ILE A 291 0.24 15.39 15.22
N VAL A 292 -0.61 16.06 15.98
CA VAL A 292 -2.00 15.65 16.24
C VAL A 292 -2.92 16.70 15.60
N GLU A 293 -3.69 16.30 14.59
CA GLU A 293 -4.68 17.18 13.96
C GLU A 293 -6.08 16.84 14.46
N LEU A 294 -6.78 17.88 14.88
CA LEU A 294 -8.18 17.81 15.32
C LEU A 294 -9.02 18.64 14.37
N ASP A 295 -10.10 18.06 13.86
CA ASP A 295 -10.98 18.66 12.87
C ASP A 295 -12.45 18.40 13.18
N GLY A 296 -13.30 19.38 12.86
CA GLY A 296 -14.73 19.34 13.11
C GLY A 296 -15.31 20.72 13.45
N PRO A 297 -16.42 20.78 14.23
CA PRO A 297 -16.96 22.03 14.75
C PRO A 297 -15.96 22.74 15.68
N PRO A 298 -15.82 24.09 15.63
CA PRO A 298 -14.82 24.82 16.41
C PRO A 298 -14.85 24.55 17.92
N ILE A 299 -16.02 24.48 18.51
CA ILE A 299 -16.20 24.24 19.97
C ILE A 299 -15.65 22.84 20.35
N GLU A 300 -15.88 21.83 19.53
CA GLU A 300 -15.38 20.48 19.75
C GLU A 300 -13.85 20.45 19.62
N VAL A 301 -13.33 21.05 18.55
CA VAL A 301 -11.88 21.11 18.31
C VAL A 301 -11.15 21.81 19.46
N ASP A 302 -11.65 22.96 19.96
CA ASP A 302 -11.04 23.68 21.10
C ASP A 302 -11.04 22.83 22.38
N HIS A 303 -12.12 22.10 22.65
CA HIS A 303 -12.21 21.20 23.81
C HIS A 303 -11.20 20.05 23.70
N LEU A 304 -11.12 19.40 22.52
CA LEU A 304 -10.22 18.28 22.29
C LEU A 304 -8.74 18.69 22.32
N ILE A 305 -8.40 19.89 21.85
CA ILE A 305 -7.04 20.44 21.95
C ILE A 305 -6.59 20.46 23.42
N GLY A 306 -7.40 21.05 24.34
CA GLY A 306 -7.06 21.09 25.74
C GLY A 306 -6.89 19.72 26.40
N ALA A 307 -7.68 18.74 25.96
CA ALA A 307 -7.55 17.36 26.40
C ALA A 307 -6.24 16.72 25.90
N VAL A 308 -5.89 16.90 24.63
CA VAL A 308 -4.63 16.39 24.02
C VAL A 308 -3.42 17.03 24.73
N GLU A 309 -3.42 18.35 24.95
CA GLU A 309 -2.34 19.04 25.67
C GLU A 309 -2.15 18.48 27.08
N SER A 310 -3.25 18.24 27.80
CA SER A 310 -3.22 17.67 29.16
C SER A 310 -2.65 16.24 29.16
N ILE A 311 -3.03 15.41 28.20
CA ILE A 311 -2.51 14.05 28.06
C ILE A 311 -1.03 14.09 27.69
N ALA A 312 -0.62 14.96 26.77
CA ALA A 312 0.76 15.14 26.37
C ALA A 312 1.66 15.54 27.56
N LEU A 313 1.22 16.52 28.36
CA LEU A 313 1.94 16.93 29.55
C LEU A 313 2.08 15.81 30.58
N LYS A 314 1.02 15.02 30.80
CA LYS A 314 1.04 13.85 31.70
C LYS A 314 2.04 12.80 31.26
N ASN A 315 2.26 12.66 29.92
CA ASN A 315 3.23 11.74 29.32
C ASN A 315 4.65 12.35 29.20
N GLY A 316 4.89 13.53 29.83
CA GLY A 316 6.22 14.13 29.92
C GLY A 316 6.66 14.86 28.65
N SER A 317 5.74 15.42 27.87
CA SER A 317 6.09 16.31 26.76
C SER A 317 6.89 17.50 27.22
N THR A 318 7.94 17.87 26.47
CA THR A 318 8.81 19.03 26.73
C THR A 318 8.43 20.23 25.88
N THR A 319 7.70 20.01 24.79
CA THR A 319 7.24 21.04 23.86
C THR A 319 5.81 20.74 23.44
N CYS A 320 4.95 21.77 23.39
CA CYS A 320 3.59 21.68 22.89
C CYS A 320 3.26 22.97 22.14
N ILE A 321 3.08 22.91 20.84
CA ILE A 321 2.84 24.08 19.98
C ILE A 321 1.57 23.87 19.19
N LEU A 322 0.55 24.69 19.48
CA LEU A 322 -0.70 24.73 18.73
C LEU A 322 -0.56 25.63 17.51
N SER A 323 -1.02 25.16 16.35
CA SER A 323 -1.07 25.98 15.14
C SER A 323 -1.98 27.20 15.31
N GLN A 324 -1.45 28.39 14.99
CA GLN A 324 -2.16 29.67 15.13
C GLN A 324 -2.84 30.10 13.82
N SER A 325 -2.49 29.48 12.71
CA SER A 325 -3.06 29.76 11.39
C SER A 325 -3.06 28.50 10.52
N GLU A 326 -3.79 28.56 9.42
CA GLU A 326 -3.81 27.50 8.41
C GLU A 326 -2.43 27.28 7.80
N GLU A 327 -1.67 28.36 7.54
CA GLU A 327 -0.31 28.27 7.00
C GLU A 327 0.61 27.50 7.95
N GLN A 328 0.50 27.75 9.26
CA GLN A 328 1.31 27.04 10.26
C GLN A 328 0.90 25.57 10.37
N ARG A 329 -0.41 25.27 10.34
CA ARG A 329 -0.93 23.90 10.28
C ARG A 329 -0.35 23.15 9.08
N LEU A 330 -0.43 23.74 7.91
CA LEU A 330 0.11 23.17 6.67
C LEU A 330 1.64 23.02 6.72
N ALA A 331 2.36 23.94 7.38
CA ALA A 331 3.80 23.83 7.58
C ALA A 331 4.17 22.61 8.43
N PHE A 332 3.43 22.32 9.53
CA PHE A 332 3.65 21.10 10.32
C PHE A 332 3.53 19.83 9.46
N TRP A 333 2.51 19.78 8.59
CA TRP A 333 2.32 18.65 7.67
C TRP A 333 3.35 18.60 6.54
N ALA A 334 3.81 19.75 6.06
CA ALA A 334 4.83 19.81 4.98
C ALA A 334 6.12 19.12 5.41
N GLY A 335 6.58 19.33 6.66
CA GLY A 335 7.74 18.65 7.20
C GLY A 335 7.54 17.12 7.28
N ARG A 336 6.38 16.68 7.78
CA ARG A 336 6.05 15.24 7.86
C ARG A 336 6.00 14.58 6.46
N LYS A 337 5.35 15.23 5.50
CA LYS A 337 5.27 14.74 4.12
C LYS A 337 6.64 14.72 3.41
N ALA A 338 7.54 15.61 3.80
CA ALA A 338 8.89 15.68 3.27
C ALA A 338 9.86 14.67 3.89
N ALA A 339 9.48 13.96 4.96
CA ALA A 339 10.39 13.07 5.69
C ALA A 339 11.00 11.96 4.79
N PHE A 340 10.20 11.33 3.93
CA PHE A 340 10.69 10.30 3.00
C PHE A 340 11.78 10.82 2.05
N PRO A 341 11.57 11.87 1.23
CA PRO A 341 12.64 12.39 0.39
C PRO A 341 13.78 13.02 1.19
N ALA A 342 13.51 13.54 2.40
CA ALA A 342 14.53 14.15 3.25
C ALA A 342 15.56 13.13 3.77
N VAL A 343 15.13 11.89 4.02
CA VAL A 343 16.01 10.80 4.48
C VAL A 343 17.09 10.47 3.45
N GLY A 344 16.88 10.74 2.15
CA GLY A 344 17.90 10.66 1.11
C GLY A 344 19.12 11.57 1.32
N ARG A 345 19.08 12.50 2.29
CA ARG A 345 20.24 13.32 2.70
C ARG A 345 21.14 12.63 3.71
N ILE A 346 20.64 11.62 4.40
CA ILE A 346 21.37 10.91 5.47
C ILE A 346 21.74 9.46 5.09
N SER A 347 21.16 8.95 4.00
CA SER A 347 21.52 7.65 3.41
C SER A 347 21.22 7.67 1.91
N PRO A 348 22.06 7.01 1.06
CA PRO A 348 21.78 6.92 -0.37
C PRO A 348 20.55 6.09 -0.68
N ASP A 349 20.28 5.05 0.11
CA ASP A 349 19.16 4.14 -0.05
C ASP A 349 18.42 3.94 1.28
N TYR A 350 17.16 3.56 1.21
CA TYR A 350 16.38 3.09 2.34
C TYR A 350 15.36 2.04 1.92
N LEU A 351 15.04 1.15 2.85
CA LEU A 351 13.96 0.18 2.74
C LEU A 351 12.85 0.57 3.72
N CYS A 352 11.64 0.74 3.23
CA CYS A 352 10.47 1.14 4.04
C CYS A 352 9.62 -0.09 4.35
N MET A 353 9.50 -0.44 5.63
CA MET A 353 8.56 -1.46 6.09
C MET A 353 7.18 -0.85 6.39
N ASP A 354 6.16 -1.71 6.55
CA ASP A 354 4.75 -1.29 6.64
C ASP A 354 3.94 -2.22 7.57
N GLY A 355 4.52 -2.63 8.69
CA GLY A 355 3.81 -3.43 9.68
C GLY A 355 2.81 -2.59 10.48
N THR A 356 1.63 -3.17 10.79
CA THR A 356 0.66 -2.52 11.67
C THR A 356 0.55 -3.27 13.00
N ILE A 357 0.40 -2.53 14.10
CA ILE A 357 0.37 -3.09 15.46
C ILE A 357 -0.79 -2.53 16.29
N PRO A 358 -1.25 -3.25 17.32
CA PRO A 358 -2.11 -2.65 18.33
C PRO A 358 -1.40 -1.45 18.98
N ARG A 359 -2.04 -0.26 19.02
CA ARG A 359 -1.45 1.01 19.44
C ARG A 359 -0.78 0.98 20.81
N LYS A 360 -1.33 0.20 21.75
CA LYS A 360 -0.76 0.00 23.09
C LYS A 360 0.64 -0.65 23.08
N GLU A 361 0.97 -1.38 22.00
CA GLU A 361 2.27 -2.03 21.83
C GLU A 361 3.34 -1.11 21.22
N LEU A 362 2.97 0.12 20.83
CA LEU A 362 3.88 1.06 20.17
C LEU A 362 5.18 1.30 20.95
N PRO A 363 5.14 1.58 22.29
CA PRO A 363 6.38 1.76 23.07
C PRO A 363 7.29 0.53 23.03
N ARG A 364 6.71 -0.66 23.12
CA ARG A 364 7.44 -1.94 23.08
C ARG A 364 8.08 -2.19 21.74
N VAL A 365 7.37 -1.94 20.65
CA VAL A 365 7.87 -2.17 19.30
C VAL A 365 8.97 -1.16 18.96
N LEU A 366 8.86 0.10 19.37
CA LEU A 366 9.90 1.11 19.20
C LEU A 366 11.20 0.71 19.92
N SER A 367 11.10 0.19 21.15
CA SER A 367 12.28 -0.35 21.87
C SER A 367 12.88 -1.54 21.12
N GLY A 368 12.06 -2.48 20.63
CA GLY A 368 12.52 -3.62 19.86
C GLY A 368 13.17 -3.24 18.54
N MET A 369 12.68 -2.22 17.84
CA MET A 369 13.33 -1.70 16.61
C MET A 369 14.73 -1.14 16.91
N ARG A 370 14.92 -0.46 18.04
CA ARG A 370 16.23 0.03 18.46
C ARG A 370 17.21 -1.15 18.71
N GLU A 371 16.78 -2.19 19.42
CA GLU A 371 17.57 -3.40 19.64
C GLU A 371 17.93 -4.09 18.31
N LEU A 372 17.00 -4.15 17.37
CA LEU A 372 17.25 -4.70 16.04
C LEU A 372 18.21 -3.83 15.22
N SER A 373 18.10 -2.49 15.31
CA SER A 373 19.06 -1.56 14.69
C SER A 373 20.48 -1.81 15.18
N GLU A 374 20.67 -1.99 16.50
CA GLU A 374 21.95 -2.35 17.08
C GLU A 374 22.46 -3.72 16.60
N LYS A 375 21.56 -4.73 16.53
CA LYS A 375 21.87 -6.09 16.06
C LYS A 375 22.41 -6.11 14.63
N TYR A 376 21.76 -5.35 13.73
CA TYR A 376 22.13 -5.32 12.31
C TYR A 376 23.20 -4.28 11.98
N GLY A 377 23.47 -3.34 12.90
CA GLY A 377 24.40 -2.23 12.65
C GLY A 377 23.88 -1.22 11.61
N LEU A 378 22.61 -1.26 11.28
CA LEU A 378 21.95 -0.35 10.34
C LEU A 378 21.07 0.64 11.09
N ARG A 379 21.10 1.90 10.67
CA ARG A 379 20.26 2.95 11.25
C ARG A 379 18.83 2.83 10.73
N VAL A 380 17.88 3.27 11.53
CA VAL A 380 16.47 3.41 11.14
C VAL A 380 15.99 4.83 11.44
N ALA A 381 15.18 5.38 10.54
CA ALA A 381 14.43 6.61 10.76
C ALA A 381 12.94 6.28 10.75
N ASN A 382 12.23 6.62 11.83
CA ASN A 382 10.84 6.22 12.02
C ASN A 382 9.88 7.36 11.68
N VAL A 383 8.91 7.07 10.83
CA VAL A 383 7.90 8.03 10.36
C VAL A 383 6.56 7.28 10.29
N PHE A 384 5.70 7.44 11.30
CA PHE A 384 4.55 6.55 11.53
C PHE A 384 3.21 7.25 11.39
N HIS A 385 2.19 6.51 10.91
CA HIS A 385 0.79 6.80 11.19
C HIS A 385 0.48 6.28 12.61
N ALA A 386 0.92 7.04 13.62
CA ALA A 386 0.87 6.57 15.01
C ALA A 386 -0.55 6.34 15.51
N GLY A 387 -1.53 7.08 14.96
CA GLY A 387 -2.93 7.01 15.35
C GLY A 387 -3.61 5.69 15.04
N ASP A 388 -3.26 5.03 13.95
CA ASP A 388 -3.80 3.73 13.56
C ASP A 388 -2.84 2.56 13.83
N GLY A 389 -1.59 2.86 14.20
CA GLY A 389 -0.57 1.87 14.51
C GLY A 389 0.18 1.35 13.30
N ASN A 390 0.05 1.99 12.15
CA ASN A 390 0.80 1.65 10.94
C ASN A 390 2.20 2.28 10.98
N LEU A 391 3.22 1.43 10.90
CA LEU A 391 4.62 1.77 11.10
C LEU A 391 5.37 1.85 9.78
N HIS A 392 6.09 2.96 9.56
CA HIS A 392 6.99 3.10 8.40
C HIS A 392 8.44 3.33 8.87
N PRO A 393 9.11 2.30 9.41
CA PRO A 393 10.55 2.39 9.66
C PRO A 393 11.30 2.42 8.33
N LEU A 394 12.11 3.45 8.14
CA LEU A 394 13.00 3.62 7.00
C LEU A 394 14.37 3.08 7.40
N ILE A 395 14.69 1.85 6.98
CA ILE A 395 15.98 1.21 7.23
C ILE A 395 16.99 1.80 6.26
N LEU A 396 18.03 2.45 6.77
CA LEU A 396 19.01 3.18 6.01
C LEU A 396 20.17 2.27 5.62
N TYR A 397 20.49 2.18 4.34
CA TYR A 397 21.58 1.36 3.83
C TYR A 397 22.23 2.01 2.59
N ASP A 398 23.33 1.42 2.11
CA ASP A 398 24.00 1.77 0.87
C ASP A 398 24.11 0.54 -0.02
N ALA A 399 23.33 0.49 -1.10
CA ALA A 399 23.34 -0.62 -2.05
C ALA A 399 24.70 -0.86 -2.73
N ASN A 400 25.63 0.10 -2.67
CA ASN A 400 27.00 -0.07 -3.18
C ASN A 400 27.89 -0.86 -2.21
N ILE A 401 27.48 -1.05 -0.96
CA ILE A 401 28.20 -1.86 0.03
C ILE A 401 27.67 -3.29 -0.03
N PRO A 402 28.50 -4.28 -0.43
CA PRO A 402 28.05 -5.66 -0.52
C PRO A 402 27.49 -6.19 0.80
N GLY A 403 26.28 -6.75 0.77
CA GLY A 403 25.61 -7.34 1.92
C GLY A 403 24.70 -6.38 2.71
N GLU A 404 24.76 -5.06 2.47
CA GLU A 404 23.88 -4.13 3.21
C GLU A 404 22.41 -4.22 2.78
N LEU A 405 22.13 -4.45 1.51
CA LEU A 405 20.74 -4.67 1.06
C LEU A 405 20.14 -5.92 1.74
N GLU A 406 20.85 -7.03 1.72
CA GLU A 406 20.41 -8.27 2.36
C GLU A 406 20.26 -8.11 3.88
N ALA A 407 21.16 -7.36 4.51
CA ALA A 407 21.04 -7.04 5.94
C ALA A 407 19.81 -6.14 6.22
N ALA A 408 19.51 -5.19 5.34
CA ALA A 408 18.32 -4.33 5.45
C ALA A 408 17.02 -5.14 5.25
N GLU A 409 16.99 -6.08 4.30
CA GLU A 409 15.87 -7.00 4.10
C GLU A 409 15.65 -7.91 5.32
N ASP A 410 16.72 -8.48 5.90
CA ASP A 410 16.65 -9.30 7.11
C ASP A 410 16.18 -8.48 8.32
N PHE A 411 16.68 -7.26 8.47
CA PHE A 411 16.23 -6.33 9.52
C PHE A 411 14.74 -6.00 9.38
N GLY A 412 14.31 -5.68 8.16
CA GLY A 412 12.90 -5.42 7.86
C GLY A 412 12.00 -6.62 8.18
N ALA A 413 12.44 -7.83 7.80
CA ALA A 413 11.73 -9.06 8.14
C ALA A 413 11.60 -9.27 9.66
N ASP A 414 12.66 -8.99 10.44
CA ASP A 414 12.61 -9.11 11.90
C ASP A 414 11.70 -8.06 12.55
N ILE A 415 11.60 -6.83 11.99
CA ILE A 415 10.61 -5.83 12.40
C ILE A 415 9.19 -6.36 12.16
N LEU A 416 8.91 -6.91 10.98
CA LEU A 416 7.58 -7.44 10.66
C LEU A 416 7.21 -8.66 11.53
N ARG A 417 8.16 -9.54 11.83
CA ARG A 417 7.96 -10.63 12.82
C ARG A 417 7.64 -10.08 14.21
N LEU A 418 8.30 -9.00 14.62
CA LEU A 418 7.98 -8.32 15.88
C LEU A 418 6.54 -7.76 15.86
N CYS A 419 6.10 -7.15 14.73
CA CYS A 419 4.73 -6.67 14.57
C CYS A 419 3.71 -7.81 14.73
N VAL A 420 3.91 -8.94 14.06
CA VAL A 420 3.04 -10.11 14.17
C VAL A 420 3.04 -10.67 15.61
N LYS A 421 4.21 -10.77 16.24
CA LYS A 421 4.37 -11.28 17.62
C LYS A 421 3.60 -10.49 18.66
N VAL A 422 3.39 -9.20 18.46
CA VAL A 422 2.59 -8.36 19.38
C VAL A 422 1.11 -8.32 19.00
N GLY A 423 0.66 -9.14 18.06
CA GLY A 423 -0.73 -9.23 17.63
C GLY A 423 -1.10 -8.28 16.48
N GLY A 424 -0.09 -7.81 15.76
CA GLY A 424 -0.23 -7.00 14.55
C GLY A 424 -0.19 -7.80 13.27
N VAL A 425 0.08 -7.12 12.14
CA VAL A 425 0.07 -7.67 10.78
C VAL A 425 1.30 -7.24 9.98
N LEU A 426 1.59 -7.96 8.88
CA LEU A 426 2.74 -7.74 8.01
C LEU A 426 2.65 -6.45 7.18
N THR A 427 1.45 -6.00 6.86
CA THR A 427 1.23 -4.83 6.00
C THR A 427 0.01 -4.05 6.48
N GLY A 428 0.10 -2.71 6.47
CA GLY A 428 -1.00 -1.82 6.79
C GLY A 428 -1.67 -1.25 5.54
N GLU A 429 -0.86 -0.77 4.59
CA GLU A 429 -1.38 -0.07 3.41
C GLU A 429 -0.61 -0.33 2.11
N HIS A 430 0.64 -0.87 2.19
CA HIS A 430 1.48 -1.07 0.99
C HIS A 430 1.18 -2.37 0.24
N GLY A 431 0.45 -3.30 0.85
CA GLY A 431 0.28 -4.66 0.34
C GLY A 431 1.45 -5.58 0.69
N VAL A 432 1.27 -6.86 0.43
CA VAL A 432 2.27 -7.91 0.64
C VAL A 432 3.29 -7.95 -0.51
N GLY A 433 2.79 -7.87 -1.74
CA GLY A 433 3.59 -7.87 -2.96
C GLY A 433 4.57 -9.03 -3.05
N ILE A 434 5.82 -8.72 -3.45
CA ILE A 434 6.96 -9.65 -3.42
C ILE A 434 7.76 -9.52 -2.13
N GLU A 435 7.74 -8.32 -1.51
CA GLU A 435 8.56 -7.96 -0.36
C GLU A 435 8.23 -8.79 0.88
N LYS A 436 6.95 -8.92 1.21
CA LYS A 436 6.46 -9.57 2.43
C LYS A 436 5.92 -10.99 2.19
N ARG A 437 5.88 -11.43 0.93
CA ARG A 437 5.30 -12.71 0.50
C ARG A 437 5.82 -13.91 1.29
N ASP A 438 7.13 -13.98 1.48
CA ASP A 438 7.77 -15.12 2.14
C ASP A 438 7.60 -15.08 3.68
N LEU A 439 7.03 -13.97 4.22
CA LEU A 439 6.66 -13.83 5.63
C LEU A 439 5.19 -14.16 5.91
N MET A 440 4.37 -14.39 4.89
CA MET A 440 2.96 -14.75 5.08
C MET A 440 2.74 -15.95 6.04
N PRO A 441 3.60 -16.99 6.05
CA PRO A 441 3.49 -18.09 7.03
C PRO A 441 3.75 -17.71 8.49
N GLU A 442 4.35 -16.53 8.76
CA GLU A 442 4.51 -16.02 10.13
C GLU A 442 3.17 -15.52 10.71
N MET A 443 2.25 -15.08 9.83
CA MET A 443 0.96 -14.51 10.21
C MET A 443 -0.20 -15.48 10.00
N PHE A 444 -0.14 -16.32 8.97
CA PHE A 444 -1.20 -17.26 8.58
C PHE A 444 -0.73 -18.70 8.65
N ASN A 445 -1.55 -19.58 9.20
CA ASN A 445 -1.29 -21.00 9.15
C ASN A 445 -1.57 -21.58 7.74
N GLU A 446 -1.20 -22.85 7.54
CA GLU A 446 -1.39 -23.51 6.23
C GLU A 446 -2.85 -23.55 5.76
N ILE A 447 -3.81 -23.70 6.69
CA ILE A 447 -5.24 -23.75 6.35
C ILE A 447 -5.71 -22.39 5.86
N ASP A 448 -5.27 -21.30 6.52
CA ASP A 448 -5.62 -19.94 6.14
C ASP A 448 -5.06 -19.59 4.75
N LEU A 449 -3.78 -19.93 4.50
CA LEU A 449 -3.14 -19.71 3.20
C LEU A 449 -3.80 -20.53 2.09
N ASP A 450 -4.21 -21.79 2.38
CA ASP A 450 -4.94 -22.65 1.44
C ASP A 450 -6.32 -22.05 1.10
N GLN A 451 -7.06 -21.50 2.09
CA GLN A 451 -8.34 -20.84 1.82
C GLN A 451 -8.16 -19.55 0.97
N GLN A 452 -7.17 -18.73 1.28
CA GLN A 452 -6.86 -17.56 0.46
C GLN A 452 -6.49 -17.95 -0.99
N MET A 453 -5.70 -19.02 -1.16
CA MET A 453 -5.37 -19.55 -2.48
C MET A 453 -6.61 -20.09 -3.22
N ARG A 454 -7.55 -20.73 -2.53
CA ARG A 454 -8.82 -21.17 -3.14
C ARG A 454 -9.65 -20.00 -3.63
N VAL A 455 -9.67 -18.88 -2.91
CA VAL A 455 -10.31 -17.65 -3.38
C VAL A 455 -9.63 -17.18 -4.66
N LYS A 456 -8.29 -17.11 -4.69
CA LYS A 456 -7.55 -16.78 -5.92
C LYS A 456 -7.93 -17.72 -7.08
N CYS A 457 -7.98 -19.03 -6.85
CA CYS A 457 -8.34 -20.02 -7.87
C CYS A 457 -9.77 -19.86 -8.39
N ALA A 458 -10.71 -19.38 -7.57
CA ALA A 458 -12.08 -19.14 -8.00
C ALA A 458 -12.19 -18.03 -9.07
N PHE A 459 -11.27 -17.06 -9.06
CA PHE A 459 -11.21 -15.96 -10.02
C PHE A 459 -10.18 -16.19 -11.12
N ASP A 460 -9.14 -16.98 -10.87
CA ASP A 460 -8.03 -17.23 -11.81
C ASP A 460 -7.48 -18.65 -11.61
N ALA A 461 -8.18 -19.62 -12.14
CA ALA A 461 -7.82 -21.05 -12.03
C ALA A 461 -6.47 -21.40 -12.69
N LYS A 462 -5.99 -20.59 -13.64
CA LYS A 462 -4.72 -20.79 -14.34
C LYS A 462 -3.54 -20.04 -13.71
N HIS A 463 -3.79 -19.24 -12.65
CA HIS A 463 -2.77 -18.40 -12.00
C HIS A 463 -2.02 -17.47 -12.95
N LEU A 464 -2.71 -16.87 -13.91
CA LEU A 464 -2.13 -15.99 -14.92
C LEU A 464 -2.08 -14.53 -14.48
N LEU A 465 -2.99 -14.10 -13.59
CA LEU A 465 -3.11 -12.70 -13.15
C LEU A 465 -2.22 -12.45 -11.94
N ASN A 466 -1.28 -11.54 -12.10
CA ASN A 466 -0.28 -11.08 -11.13
C ASN A 466 0.45 -12.20 -10.36
N PRO A 467 0.98 -13.23 -11.03
CA PRO A 467 1.60 -14.37 -10.35
C PRO A 467 2.91 -13.99 -9.66
N GLY A 468 3.26 -14.77 -8.60
CA GLY A 468 4.50 -14.61 -7.84
C GLY A 468 4.43 -13.54 -6.75
N LYS A 469 3.24 -12.97 -6.47
CA LYS A 469 2.98 -12.00 -5.40
C LYS A 469 2.06 -12.62 -4.36
N VAL A 470 2.08 -12.05 -3.14
CA VAL A 470 1.24 -12.38 -1.99
C VAL A 470 1.48 -13.80 -1.44
N PHE A 471 1.36 -14.82 -2.27
CA PHE A 471 1.45 -16.21 -1.84
C PHE A 471 2.88 -16.72 -1.84
N PRO A 472 3.37 -17.30 -0.71
CA PRO A 472 4.72 -17.86 -0.62
C PRO A 472 4.97 -18.90 -1.71
N GLN A 473 6.13 -18.82 -2.36
CA GLN A 473 6.56 -19.88 -3.25
C GLN A 473 7.21 -20.99 -2.45
N LEU A 474 6.75 -22.22 -2.64
CA LEU A 474 7.38 -23.39 -2.05
C LEU A 474 8.78 -23.55 -2.65
N ARG A 475 9.82 -23.27 -1.84
CA ARG A 475 11.24 -23.39 -2.25
C ARG A 475 11.73 -24.83 -2.31
N ARG A 476 10.92 -25.79 -1.90
CA ARG A 476 11.24 -27.21 -1.93
C ARG A 476 10.14 -27.93 -2.71
N CYS A 477 10.55 -28.87 -3.55
CA CYS A 477 9.70 -29.99 -3.97
C CYS A 477 9.36 -30.92 -2.77
N ALA A 478 9.35 -30.36 -1.56
CA ALA A 478 8.79 -31.01 -0.40
C ALA A 478 7.32 -30.59 -0.42
N GLU A 479 6.58 -31.38 -1.09
CA GLU A 479 5.14 -31.44 -1.01
C GLU A 479 4.78 -31.84 0.39
N LEU A 480 4.98 -31.00 1.31
CA LEU A 480 4.59 -30.91 2.71
C LEU A 480 3.60 -32.03 3.18
N GLY A 481 3.97 -33.28 2.99
CA GLY A 481 3.15 -34.45 3.39
C GLY A 481 1.83 -34.62 2.63
N ARG A 482 1.56 -33.82 1.61
CA ARG A 482 0.33 -33.88 0.78
C ARG A 482 0.57 -34.50 -0.58
N MET A 483 1.71 -35.18 -0.79
CA MET A 483 1.85 -36.03 -1.96
C MET A 483 0.70 -36.99 -2.00
N HIS A 484 0.03 -37.02 -3.14
CA HIS A 484 -1.09 -37.95 -3.35
C HIS A 484 -0.63 -39.40 -3.48
N VAL A 485 0.69 -39.62 -3.57
CA VAL A 485 1.30 -40.95 -3.72
C VAL A 485 2.38 -41.17 -2.65
N HIS A 486 2.12 -42.08 -1.74
CA HIS A 486 3.11 -42.54 -0.76
C HIS A 486 3.56 -43.96 -1.13
N ARG A 487 4.86 -44.13 -1.43
CA ARG A 487 5.47 -45.45 -1.79
C ARG A 487 4.78 -46.12 -2.99
N GLY A 488 4.24 -45.34 -3.94
CA GLY A 488 3.53 -45.85 -5.10
C GLY A 488 2.03 -46.08 -4.89
N GLU A 489 1.51 -45.83 -3.69
CA GLU A 489 0.08 -45.99 -3.37
C GLU A 489 -0.57 -44.61 -3.17
N LEU A 490 -1.79 -44.50 -3.69
CA LEU A 490 -2.64 -43.32 -3.52
C LEU A 490 -3.40 -43.42 -2.19
N ALA A 491 -3.38 -42.38 -1.37
CA ALA A 491 -4.10 -42.38 -0.10
C ALA A 491 -5.61 -42.54 -0.27
N PHE A 492 -6.18 -42.02 -1.36
CA PHE A 492 -7.61 -42.09 -1.70
C PHE A 492 -7.76 -42.26 -3.21
N PRO A 493 -7.63 -43.52 -3.75
CA PRO A 493 -7.61 -43.76 -5.19
C PRO A 493 -8.93 -43.44 -5.91
N ASP A 494 -10.05 -43.47 -5.20
CA ASP A 494 -11.40 -43.31 -5.73
C ASP A 494 -11.91 -41.86 -5.70
N LEU A 495 -11.14 -40.90 -5.17
CA LEU A 495 -11.53 -39.50 -5.17
C LEU A 495 -11.18 -38.84 -6.52
N PRO A 496 -12.12 -38.05 -7.11
CA PRO A 496 -11.82 -37.23 -8.29
C PRO A 496 -10.64 -36.29 -8.02
N ARG A 497 -9.75 -36.17 -8.98
CA ARG A 497 -8.57 -35.30 -8.94
C ARG A 497 -8.68 -34.26 -10.03
N PHE A 498 -8.45 -33.05 -9.65
CA PHE A 498 -8.47 -31.90 -10.55
C PHE A 498 -7.05 -31.41 -10.80
#